data_98f1435fa7c6653250981fd26fdef09f
#
_entry.id   98f1435fa7c6653250981fd26fdef09f
#
_cell.length_a   1.000
_cell.length_b   1.000
_cell.length_c   1.000
_cell.angle_alpha   90.00
_cell.angle_beta   90.00
_cell.angle_gamma   90.00
#
_symmetry.space_group_name_H-M   'P 1'
#
loop_
_entity.id
_entity.type
_entity.pdbx_description
1 polymer ?
#
loop_
_entity_poly.entity_id
_entity_poly.type
_entity_poly.pdbx_seq_one_letter_code
_entity_poly.pdbx_strand_id
1 'polypeptide(L)'
;PILLPPCSLRARRSVALKMGAFLSRLKGALFGTRELRILMLGLDNAGKTTMLYKLKLRQSVKTIPTVGFNVETISYKNIKFNVWDVGGQDKIRPLWRHYYTGTQGLIYVVDSRDRTRMAEAREELHRILSDREMRHCVLLVFANKQDLAGAMSPQ
;
A
#
# COMPACT_ATOMS: atom_id res chain seq x y z
N PRO A 1 -13.61 38.55 -7.29
CA PRO A 1 -13.55 37.21 -7.84
C PRO A 1 -12.09 36.74 -7.81
N ILE A 2 -11.77 35.94 -6.82
CA ILE A 2 -10.44 35.38 -6.64
C ILE A 2 -10.47 34.03 -7.33
N LEU A 3 -9.79 33.92 -8.46
CA LEU A 3 -9.55 32.67 -9.16
C LEU A 3 -8.53 31.83 -8.35
N LEU A 4 -8.98 30.73 -7.76
CA LEU A 4 -8.11 29.71 -7.21
C LEU A 4 -7.58 28.83 -8.35
N PRO A 5 -6.28 28.50 -8.41
CA PRO A 5 -5.74 27.61 -9.42
C PRO A 5 -6.12 26.15 -9.15
N PRO A 6 -6.24 25.29 -10.17
CA PRO A 6 -6.67 23.91 -10.03
C PRO A 6 -5.67 23.06 -9.24
N CYS A 7 -6.10 22.55 -8.12
CA CYS A 7 -5.34 21.75 -7.14
C CYS A 7 -4.99 20.31 -7.58
N SER A 8 -5.18 19.96 -8.86
CA SER A 8 -5.10 18.56 -9.31
C SER A 8 -3.69 18.06 -9.71
N LEU A 9 -2.74 18.96 -9.96
CA LEU A 9 -1.42 18.58 -10.48
C LEU A 9 -0.33 18.37 -9.41
N ARG A 10 -0.47 18.96 -8.23
CA ARG A 10 0.54 18.83 -7.16
C ARG A 10 0.46 17.49 -6.42
N ALA A 11 -0.73 16.95 -6.18
CA ALA A 11 -0.90 15.67 -5.51
C ALA A 11 -0.38 14.50 -6.38
N ARG A 12 -0.62 14.56 -7.70
CA ARG A 12 -0.09 13.54 -8.63
C ARG A 12 1.44 13.56 -8.72
N ARG A 13 2.09 14.74 -8.64
CA ARG A 13 3.55 14.84 -8.61
C ARG A 13 4.16 14.34 -7.30
N SER A 14 3.53 14.52 -6.17
CA SER A 14 4.03 14.08 -4.87
C SER A 14 4.04 12.55 -4.74
N VAL A 15 3.00 11.87 -5.21
CA VAL A 15 2.93 10.40 -5.20
C VAL A 15 3.93 9.80 -6.20
N ALA A 16 4.02 10.35 -7.41
CA ALA A 16 4.98 9.90 -8.41
C ALA A 16 6.44 10.16 -7.99
N LEU A 17 6.72 11.29 -7.32
CA LEU A 17 8.05 11.63 -6.84
C LEU A 17 8.49 10.76 -5.66
N LYS A 18 7.56 10.45 -4.73
CA LYS A 18 7.82 9.53 -3.61
C LYS A 18 7.97 8.09 -4.07
N MET A 19 7.22 7.66 -5.07
CA MET A 19 7.38 6.35 -5.69
C MET A 19 8.71 6.25 -6.46
N GLY A 20 9.14 7.31 -7.13
CA GLY A 20 10.46 7.39 -7.77
C GLY A 20 11.60 7.34 -6.75
N ALA A 21 11.48 8.00 -5.61
CA ALA A 21 12.46 7.95 -4.53
C ALA A 21 12.48 6.58 -3.81
N PHE A 22 11.34 5.94 -3.67
CA PHE A 22 11.20 4.56 -3.22
C PHE A 22 11.96 3.61 -4.16
N LEU A 23 11.74 3.73 -5.46
CA LEU A 23 12.41 2.93 -6.48
C LEU A 23 13.90 3.28 -6.65
N SER A 24 14.32 4.52 -6.41
CA SER A 24 15.72 4.91 -6.52
C SER A 24 16.59 4.42 -5.36
N ARG A 25 16.05 4.28 -4.16
CA ARG A 25 16.73 3.60 -3.04
C ARG A 25 16.93 2.10 -3.28
N LEU A 26 16.12 1.52 -4.16
CA LEU A 26 16.23 0.12 -4.60
C LEU A 26 17.24 -0.06 -5.76
N LYS A 27 17.77 1.03 -6.33
CA LYS A 27 18.72 1.00 -7.46
C LYS A 27 20.13 0.48 -7.14
N GLY A 28 20.42 0.07 -5.91
CA GLY A 28 21.75 -0.30 -5.45
C GLY A 28 22.30 -1.66 -5.91
N ALA A 29 21.77 -2.27 -6.99
CA ALA A 29 22.41 -3.47 -7.55
C ALA A 29 22.06 -3.69 -9.02
N LEU A 30 22.98 -3.30 -9.84
CA LEU A 30 22.88 -3.30 -11.31
C LEU A 30 23.08 -4.66 -11.99
N PHE A 31 23.29 -5.75 -11.26
CA PHE A 31 23.48 -7.09 -11.87
C PHE A 31 22.75 -8.16 -11.07
N GLY A 32 21.63 -8.62 -11.58
CA GLY A 32 20.83 -9.73 -11.06
C GLY A 32 19.35 -9.37 -10.88
N THR A 33 18.48 -10.32 -11.12
CA THR A 33 17.05 -10.19 -10.77
C THR A 33 16.93 -10.22 -9.25
N ARG A 34 16.55 -9.12 -8.62
CA ARG A 34 16.29 -9.08 -7.18
C ARG A 34 14.83 -9.35 -6.92
N GLU A 35 14.56 -10.27 -6.02
CA GLU A 35 13.22 -10.50 -5.50
C GLU A 35 13.06 -9.74 -4.19
N LEU A 36 12.00 -8.96 -4.09
CA LEU A 36 11.66 -8.20 -2.90
C LEU A 36 10.33 -8.70 -2.35
N ARG A 37 10.31 -8.94 -1.05
CA ARG A 37 9.10 -9.30 -0.32
C ARG A 37 8.40 -8.03 0.14
N ILE A 38 7.21 -7.77 -0.40
CA ILE A 38 6.35 -6.64 -0.06
C ILE A 38 5.11 -7.15 0.63
N LEU A 39 4.80 -6.58 1.77
CA LEU A 39 3.58 -6.88 2.50
C LEU A 39 2.56 -5.76 2.24
N MET A 40 1.33 -6.13 1.91
CA MET A 40 0.23 -5.18 1.69
C MET A 40 -0.83 -5.36 2.77
N LEU A 41 -0.96 -4.38 3.63
CA LEU A 41 -1.87 -4.36 4.77
C LEU A 41 -2.80 -3.15 4.75
N GLY A 42 -3.77 -3.17 5.62
CA GLY A 42 -4.81 -2.15 5.80
C GLY A 42 -6.13 -2.81 6.15
N LEU A 43 -7.09 -2.04 6.60
CA LEU A 43 -8.39 -2.55 7.01
C LEU A 43 -9.11 -3.24 5.83
N ASP A 44 -10.11 -4.03 6.15
CA ASP A 44 -11.00 -4.60 5.13
C ASP A 44 -11.66 -3.50 4.31
N ASN A 45 -12.01 -3.81 3.08
CA ASN A 45 -12.58 -2.86 2.13
C ASN A 45 -11.70 -1.65 1.78
N ALA A 46 -10.45 -1.56 2.23
CA ALA A 46 -9.56 -0.46 1.85
C ALA A 46 -9.14 -0.50 0.36
N GLY A 47 -9.38 -1.60 -0.34
CA GLY A 47 -9.10 -1.77 -1.76
C GLY A 47 -7.71 -2.35 -2.06
N LYS A 48 -7.11 -3.07 -1.13
CA LYS A 48 -5.80 -3.73 -1.28
C LYS A 48 -5.76 -4.65 -2.50
N THR A 49 -6.63 -5.63 -2.54
CA THR A 49 -6.71 -6.62 -3.62
C THR A 49 -7.00 -5.97 -4.96
N THR A 50 -7.89 -4.99 -5.01
CA THR A 50 -8.17 -4.21 -6.24
C THR A 50 -6.93 -3.49 -6.74
N MET A 51 -6.16 -2.88 -5.83
CA MET A 51 -4.91 -2.21 -6.16
C MET A 51 -3.87 -3.20 -6.67
N LEU A 52 -3.74 -4.36 -6.03
CA LEU A 52 -2.82 -5.41 -6.44
C LEU A 52 -3.09 -5.88 -7.87
N TYR A 53 -4.34 -6.18 -8.20
CA TYR A 53 -4.72 -6.56 -9.55
C TYR A 53 -4.55 -5.43 -10.56
N LYS A 54 -4.82 -4.19 -10.17
CA LYS A 54 -4.58 -3.03 -11.04
C LYS A 54 -3.09 -2.86 -11.37
N LEU A 55 -2.22 -3.10 -10.41
CA LEU A 55 -0.77 -3.07 -10.62
C LEU A 55 -0.31 -4.23 -11.52
N LYS A 56 -0.88 -5.42 -11.36
CA LYS A 56 -0.52 -6.62 -12.13
C LYS A 56 -1.08 -6.59 -13.54
N LEU A 57 -2.38 -6.33 -13.68
CA LEU A 57 -3.13 -6.48 -14.94
C LEU A 57 -3.33 -5.18 -15.68
N ARG A 58 -3.00 -4.04 -15.06
CA ARG A 58 -3.30 -2.67 -15.54
C ARG A 58 -4.80 -2.41 -15.75
N GLN A 59 -5.64 -3.26 -15.17
CA GLN A 59 -7.10 -3.18 -15.25
C GLN A 59 -7.70 -3.24 -13.84
N SER A 60 -8.84 -2.58 -13.64
CA SER A 60 -9.61 -2.69 -12.41
C SER A 60 -10.46 -3.96 -12.46
N VAL A 61 -10.33 -4.80 -11.46
CA VAL A 61 -11.09 -6.04 -11.32
C VAL A 61 -12.02 -5.91 -10.12
N LYS A 62 -13.25 -6.39 -10.25
CA LYS A 62 -14.16 -6.50 -9.13
C LYS A 62 -13.68 -7.63 -8.21
N THR A 63 -13.42 -7.32 -6.95
CA THR A 63 -12.85 -8.25 -5.98
C THR A 63 -13.86 -8.61 -4.90
N ILE A 64 -13.67 -9.76 -4.28
CA ILE A 64 -14.37 -10.19 -3.07
C ILE A 64 -13.43 -10.03 -1.87
N PRO A 65 -13.94 -9.97 -0.63
CA PRO A 65 -13.08 -9.91 0.57
C PRO A 65 -12.08 -11.08 0.61
N THR A 66 -10.82 -10.75 0.89
CA THR A 66 -9.74 -11.74 1.00
C THR A 66 -9.89 -12.52 2.30
N VAL A 67 -10.05 -13.83 2.19
CA VAL A 67 -10.00 -14.75 3.32
C VAL A 67 -8.61 -15.37 3.36
N GLY A 68 -7.82 -15.04 4.39
CA GLY A 68 -6.41 -15.43 4.47
C GLY A 68 -5.50 -14.45 3.75
N PHE A 69 -4.75 -14.92 2.75
CA PHE A 69 -3.82 -14.08 1.99
C PHE A 69 -3.78 -14.49 0.51
N ASN A 70 -3.31 -13.59 -0.32
CA ASN A 70 -3.00 -13.82 -1.72
C ASN A 70 -1.57 -13.35 -2.02
N VAL A 71 -0.82 -14.08 -2.85
CA VAL A 71 0.54 -13.69 -3.24
C VAL A 71 0.60 -13.50 -4.73
N GLU A 72 1.07 -12.32 -5.14
CA GLU A 72 1.22 -11.97 -6.54
C GLU A 72 2.62 -11.44 -6.83
N THR A 73 3.21 -11.91 -7.90
CA THR A 73 4.50 -11.39 -8.37
C THR A 73 4.27 -10.31 -9.41
N ILE A 74 4.80 -9.13 -9.13
CA ILE A 74 4.81 -7.98 -10.04
C ILE A 74 6.24 -7.74 -10.48
N SER A 75 6.49 -7.74 -11.79
CA SER A 75 7.80 -7.45 -12.34
C SER A 75 7.88 -6.02 -12.84
N TYR A 76 8.90 -5.29 -12.43
CA TYR A 76 9.20 -3.96 -12.92
C TYR A 76 10.71 -3.81 -13.13
N LYS A 77 11.12 -3.67 -14.38
CA LYS A 77 12.55 -3.70 -14.77
C LYS A 77 13.20 -5.01 -14.28
N ASN A 78 14.32 -4.90 -13.57
CA ASN A 78 15.08 -6.04 -13.04
C ASN A 78 14.66 -6.46 -11.63
N ILE A 79 13.49 -6.00 -11.17
CA ILE A 79 13.01 -6.26 -9.81
C ILE A 79 11.69 -7.03 -9.88
N LYS A 80 11.61 -8.11 -9.13
CA LYS A 80 10.39 -8.85 -8.87
C LYS A 80 9.89 -8.51 -7.47
N PHE A 81 8.67 -8.05 -7.37
CA PHE A 81 7.97 -7.77 -6.12
C PHE A 81 7.01 -8.93 -5.85
N ASN A 82 7.29 -9.71 -4.83
CA ASN A 82 6.34 -10.69 -4.32
C ASN A 82 5.45 -9.99 -3.30
N VAL A 83 4.25 -9.59 -3.73
CA VAL A 83 3.30 -8.82 -2.93
C VAL A 83 2.35 -9.77 -2.23
N TRP A 84 2.36 -9.71 -0.91
CA TRP A 84 1.47 -10.49 -0.04
C TRP A 84 0.29 -9.62 0.36
N ASP A 85 -0.86 -9.84 -0.27
CA ASP A 85 -2.12 -9.18 0.07
C ASP A 85 -2.84 -9.98 1.15
N VAL A 86 -2.82 -9.48 2.37
CA VAL A 86 -3.39 -10.16 3.54
C VAL A 86 -4.73 -9.53 3.89
N GLY A 87 -5.70 -10.36 4.23
CA GLY A 87 -7.04 -9.93 4.64
C GLY A 87 -7.02 -8.91 5.79
N GLY A 88 -7.88 -7.90 5.69
CA GLY A 88 -7.95 -6.79 6.63
C GLY A 88 -9.06 -6.92 7.69
N GLN A 89 -9.77 -8.03 7.72
CA GLN A 89 -10.83 -8.27 8.70
C GLN A 89 -10.27 -8.39 10.11
N ASP A 90 -11.01 -7.93 11.13
CA ASP A 90 -10.59 -7.88 12.54
C ASP A 90 -10.04 -9.22 13.04
N LYS A 91 -10.70 -10.32 12.68
CA LYS A 91 -10.29 -11.66 13.07
C LYS A 91 -8.96 -12.11 12.46
N ILE A 92 -8.55 -11.50 11.35
CA ILE A 92 -7.32 -11.86 10.62
C ILE A 92 -6.15 -10.97 11.01
N ARG A 93 -6.39 -9.73 11.47
CA ARG A 93 -5.32 -8.78 11.83
C ARG A 93 -4.32 -9.29 12.86
N PRO A 94 -4.71 -10.04 13.91
CA PRO A 94 -3.73 -10.64 14.82
C PRO A 94 -2.72 -11.56 14.14
N LEU A 95 -3.07 -12.10 12.96
CA LEU A 95 -2.22 -12.98 12.18
C LEU A 95 -1.22 -12.21 11.29
N TRP A 96 -1.36 -10.90 11.10
CA TRP A 96 -0.45 -10.09 10.26
C TRP A 96 1.01 -10.24 10.66
N ARG A 97 1.29 -10.36 11.97
CA ARG A 97 2.64 -10.56 12.50
C ARG A 97 3.37 -11.78 11.93
N HIS A 98 2.65 -12.81 11.50
CA HIS A 98 3.26 -14.00 10.89
C HIS A 98 3.87 -13.73 9.51
N TYR A 99 3.49 -12.61 8.89
CA TYR A 99 3.98 -12.20 7.56
C TYR A 99 5.13 -11.18 7.64
N TYR A 100 5.49 -10.68 8.82
CA TYR A 100 6.49 -9.62 8.99
C TYR A 100 7.90 -10.09 8.67
N THR A 101 8.25 -11.31 9.07
CA THR A 101 9.60 -11.85 8.88
C THR A 101 10.00 -11.85 7.40
N GLY A 102 11.15 -11.23 7.12
CA GLY A 102 11.68 -11.11 5.77
C GLY A 102 10.99 -10.05 4.89
N THR A 103 10.02 -9.30 5.42
CA THR A 103 9.38 -8.19 4.70
C THR A 103 10.34 -7.02 4.55
N GLN A 104 10.52 -6.55 3.33
CA GLN A 104 11.42 -5.45 2.98
C GLN A 104 10.68 -4.15 2.68
N GLY A 105 9.40 -4.25 2.32
CA GLY A 105 8.53 -3.10 2.11
C GLY A 105 7.11 -3.36 2.60
N LEU A 106 6.50 -2.36 3.21
CA LEU A 106 5.10 -2.33 3.61
C LEU A 106 4.34 -1.35 2.76
N ILE A 107 3.29 -1.83 2.10
CA ILE A 107 2.26 -0.99 1.48
C ILE A 107 1.06 -0.99 2.43
N TYR A 108 0.78 0.15 3.04
CA TYR A 108 -0.38 0.31 3.89
C TYR A 108 -1.47 1.09 3.17
N VAL A 109 -2.64 0.45 2.99
CA VAL A 109 -3.74 1.01 2.19
C VAL A 109 -4.85 1.50 3.11
N VAL A 110 -5.20 2.76 2.97
CA VAL A 110 -6.22 3.45 3.76
C VAL A 110 -7.37 3.84 2.84
N ASP A 111 -8.59 3.56 3.26
CA ASP A 111 -9.80 4.08 2.62
C ASP A 111 -10.01 5.54 3.03
N SER A 112 -9.78 6.47 2.11
CA SER A 112 -9.90 7.90 2.41
C SER A 112 -11.34 8.36 2.63
N ARG A 113 -12.33 7.55 2.29
CA ARG A 113 -13.74 7.85 2.53
C ARG A 113 -14.21 7.35 3.89
N ASP A 114 -13.52 6.39 4.49
CA ASP A 114 -13.92 5.78 5.76
C ASP A 114 -13.44 6.60 6.96
N ARG A 115 -14.14 7.70 7.22
CA ARG A 115 -13.85 8.59 8.36
C ARG A 115 -14.02 7.90 9.71
N THR A 116 -14.93 6.93 9.79
CA THR A 116 -15.28 6.28 11.05
C THR A 116 -14.18 5.37 11.56
N ARG A 117 -13.44 4.73 10.66
CA ARG A 117 -12.35 3.80 11.00
C ARG A 117 -10.95 4.40 10.82
N MET A 118 -10.83 5.71 10.60
CA MET A 118 -9.52 6.34 10.42
C MET A 118 -8.61 6.22 11.65
N ALA A 119 -9.18 6.37 12.85
CA ALA A 119 -8.43 6.17 14.10
C ALA A 119 -7.93 4.73 14.22
N GLU A 120 -8.77 3.77 13.93
CA GLU A 120 -8.44 2.35 13.90
C GLU A 120 -7.33 2.04 12.88
N ALA A 121 -7.44 2.56 11.65
CA ALA A 121 -6.42 2.39 10.62
C ALA A 121 -5.06 2.96 11.06
N ARG A 122 -5.07 4.10 11.75
CA ARG A 122 -3.87 4.73 12.31
C ARG A 122 -3.24 3.86 13.40
N GLU A 123 -4.04 3.37 14.34
CA GLU A 123 -3.55 2.53 15.44
C GLU A 123 -2.93 1.23 14.93
N GLU A 124 -3.57 0.59 13.95
CA GLU A 124 -3.04 -0.61 13.32
C GLU A 124 -1.69 -0.33 12.64
N LEU A 125 -1.58 0.76 11.90
CA LEU A 125 -0.30 1.15 11.29
C LEU A 125 0.79 1.35 12.33
N HIS A 126 0.50 2.06 13.42
CA HIS A 126 1.47 2.27 14.50
C HIS A 126 1.88 0.95 15.18
N ARG A 127 0.93 0.03 15.38
CA ARG A 127 1.20 -1.31 15.91
C ARG A 127 2.16 -2.09 15.01
N ILE A 128 1.94 -2.07 13.70
CA ILE A 128 2.82 -2.72 12.72
C ILE A 128 4.23 -2.13 12.78
N LEU A 129 4.34 -0.80 12.76
CA LEU A 129 5.64 -0.11 12.74
C LEU A 129 6.43 -0.25 14.05
N SER A 130 5.74 -0.56 15.14
CA SER A 130 6.38 -0.82 16.44
C SER A 130 7.00 -2.22 16.53
N ASP A 131 6.65 -3.12 15.62
CA ASP A 131 7.20 -4.48 15.59
C ASP A 131 8.68 -4.47 15.18
N ARG A 132 9.50 -5.29 15.85
CA ARG A 132 10.94 -5.39 15.60
C ARG A 132 11.26 -5.83 14.16
N GLU A 133 10.46 -6.75 13.61
CA GLU A 133 10.63 -7.28 12.26
C GLU A 133 10.38 -6.21 11.18
N MET A 134 9.56 -5.19 11.49
CA MET A 134 9.19 -4.12 10.56
C MET A 134 10.09 -2.88 10.66
N ARG A 135 11.04 -2.86 11.59
CA ARG A 135 11.86 -1.67 11.89
C ARG A 135 12.67 -1.14 10.69
N HIS A 136 13.10 -2.03 9.81
CA HIS A 136 13.90 -1.68 8.62
C HIS A 136 13.09 -1.71 7.32
N CYS A 137 11.78 -1.90 7.45
CA CYS A 137 10.87 -1.98 6.33
C CYS A 137 10.63 -0.60 5.73
N VAL A 138 10.64 -0.50 4.41
CA VAL A 138 10.28 0.75 3.71
C VAL A 138 8.76 0.88 3.69
N LEU A 139 8.24 1.98 4.22
CA LEU A 139 6.80 2.24 4.29
C LEU A 139 6.31 3.07 3.10
N LEU A 140 5.21 2.62 2.50
CA LEU A 140 4.41 3.37 1.55
C LEU A 140 2.94 3.35 1.99
N VAL A 141 2.38 4.52 2.27
CA VAL A 141 0.95 4.65 2.61
C VAL A 141 0.18 5.13 1.39
N PHE A 142 -0.87 4.40 1.06
CA PHE A 142 -1.82 4.78 0.01
C PHE A 142 -3.12 5.30 0.63
N ALA A 143 -3.40 6.58 0.44
CA ALA A 143 -4.73 7.16 0.65
C ALA A 143 -5.60 6.81 -0.56
N ASN A 144 -6.24 5.66 -0.51
CA ASN A 144 -7.01 5.10 -1.62
C ASN A 144 -8.42 5.71 -1.71
N LYS A 145 -9.09 5.48 -2.83
CA LYS A 145 -10.46 5.94 -3.11
C LYS A 145 -10.61 7.47 -3.17
N GLN A 146 -9.58 8.16 -3.64
CA GLN A 146 -9.60 9.62 -3.83
C GLN A 146 -10.57 10.09 -4.94
N ASP A 147 -11.05 9.16 -5.75
CA ASP A 147 -12.07 9.35 -6.77
C ASP A 147 -13.50 9.47 -6.20
N LEU A 148 -13.70 9.09 -4.95
CA LEU A 148 -15.00 9.12 -4.33
C LEU A 148 -15.30 10.48 -3.68
N ALA A 149 -16.55 10.93 -3.83
CA ALA A 149 -17.00 12.14 -3.16
C ALA A 149 -16.89 11.99 -1.64
N GLY A 150 -16.39 13.03 -0.95
CA GLY A 150 -16.19 13.03 0.49
C GLY A 150 -14.91 12.30 0.97
N ALA A 151 -14.03 11.90 0.07
CA ALA A 151 -12.71 11.40 0.44
C ALA A 151 -11.90 12.47 1.20
N MET A 152 -11.22 12.05 2.26
CA MET A 152 -10.29 12.91 2.99
C MET A 152 -9.04 13.18 2.17
N SER A 153 -8.58 14.42 2.18
CA SER A 153 -7.31 14.79 1.55
C SER A 153 -6.13 14.12 2.29
N PRO A 154 -5.16 13.55 1.58
CA PRO A 154 -3.90 13.13 2.19
C PRO A 154 -3.11 14.37 2.59
N GLN A 155 -2.88 14.57 3.89
CA GLN A 155 -2.05 15.63 4.49
C GLN A 155 -0.92 15.01 5.28
#